data_949f2e8b218086c0cb9b7222b9b2b334
#
_entry.id   949f2e8b218086c0cb9b7222b9b2b334
#
_cell.length_a   1.000
_cell.length_b   1.000
_cell.length_c   1.000
_cell.angle_alpha   90.00
_cell.angle_beta   90.00
_cell.angle_gamma   90.00
#
_symmetry.space_group_name_H-M   'P 1'
#
loop_
_entity.id
_entity.type
_entity.pdbx_description
1 polymer ?
#
loop_
_entity_poly.entity_id
_entity_poly.type
_entity_poly.pdbx_seq_one_letter_code
_entity_poly.pdbx_strand_id
1 'polypeptide(L)' 'MPQAKEEIAVMVHSALKPPFSRKVITKEQYKEIARRATHKAINGRPPSQPSHLEDKEKAKIQNIVEQYVQMAMKGKL' A
#
# COMPACT_ATOMS: atom_id res chain seq x y z
N MET A 1 2.69 -8.93 -20.04
CA MET A 1 1.67 -7.90 -19.81
C MET A 1 1.94 -7.15 -18.53
N PRO A 2 1.80 -5.82 -18.55
CA PRO A 2 1.93 -5.08 -17.32
C PRO A 2 0.81 -5.50 -16.36
N GLN A 3 1.18 -5.83 -15.16
CA GLN A 3 0.21 -6.23 -14.15
C GLN A 3 -0.05 -5.04 -13.22
N ALA A 4 -1.28 -4.91 -12.79
CA ALA A 4 -1.65 -3.90 -11.81
C ALA A 4 -0.79 -4.00 -10.56
N LYS A 5 -0.19 -5.15 -10.31
CA LYS A 5 0.69 -5.38 -9.17
C LYS A 5 1.83 -4.37 -9.10
N GLU A 6 2.46 -4.04 -10.24
CA GLU A 6 3.55 -3.08 -10.26
C GLU A 6 3.07 -1.68 -9.91
N GLU A 7 1.93 -1.26 -10.48
CA GLU A 7 1.36 0.05 -10.18
C GLU A 7 0.94 0.14 -8.72
N ILE A 8 0.35 -0.92 -8.21
CA ILE A 8 -0.06 -0.98 -6.80
C ILE A 8 1.17 -0.87 -5.91
N ALA A 9 2.23 -1.59 -6.21
CA ALA A 9 3.46 -1.53 -5.43
C ALA A 9 4.05 -0.12 -5.43
N VAL A 10 4.08 0.54 -6.58
CA VAL A 10 4.57 1.91 -6.68
C VAL A 10 3.71 2.85 -5.83
N MET A 11 2.40 2.71 -5.88
CA MET A 11 1.49 3.53 -5.08
C MET A 11 1.71 3.31 -3.59
N VAL A 12 1.86 2.05 -3.19
CA VAL A 12 2.09 1.70 -1.78
C VAL A 12 3.40 2.31 -1.29
N HIS A 13 4.46 2.16 -2.07
CA HIS A 13 5.77 2.73 -1.70
C HIS A 13 5.71 4.25 -1.63
N SER A 14 5.02 4.89 -2.57
CA SER A 14 4.83 6.34 -2.55
C SER A 14 4.08 6.80 -1.30
N ALA A 15 3.05 6.06 -0.91
CA ALA A 15 2.26 6.38 0.28
C ALA A 15 3.05 6.16 1.56
N LEU A 16 4.02 5.24 1.56
CA LEU A 16 4.85 4.95 2.72
C LEU A 16 6.04 5.91 2.87
N LYS A 17 6.42 6.60 1.81
CA LYS A 17 7.56 7.49 1.83
C LYS A 17 7.48 8.57 2.93
N PRO A 18 6.36 9.32 3.03
CA PRO A 18 6.26 10.35 4.07
C PRO A 18 6.42 9.82 5.49
N PRO A 19 5.69 8.77 5.91
CA PRO A 19 5.87 8.27 7.27
C PRO A 19 7.25 7.67 7.53
N PHE A 20 7.84 7.06 6.53
CA PHE A 20 9.19 6.50 6.66
C PHE A 20 10.23 7.63 6.80
N SER A 21 10.09 8.68 5.98
CA SER A 21 10.98 9.83 6.03
C SER A 21 10.90 10.56 7.37
N ARG A 22 9.73 10.57 7.98
CA ARG A 22 9.51 11.18 9.30
C ARG A 22 9.88 10.25 10.44
N LYS A 23 10.36 9.05 10.14
CA LYS A 23 10.70 8.03 11.14
C LYS A 23 9.51 7.59 11.99
N VAL A 24 8.31 7.73 11.44
CA VAL A 24 7.10 7.23 12.07
C VAL A 24 7.08 5.71 12.09
N ILE A 25 7.65 5.10 11.06
CA ILE A 25 7.78 3.65 10.95
C ILE A 25 9.24 3.28 10.71
N THR A 26 9.60 2.07 11.14
CA THR A 26 10.96 1.55 10.91
C THR A 26 11.07 0.96 9.52
N LYS A 27 12.31 0.65 9.11
CA LYS A 27 12.57 0.00 7.84
C LYS A 27 11.85 -1.35 7.74
N GLU A 28 11.83 -2.11 8.84
CA GLU A 28 11.15 -3.39 8.87
C GLU A 28 9.63 -3.21 8.74
N GLN A 29 9.09 -2.23 9.44
CA GLN A 29 7.67 -1.90 9.32
C GLN A 29 7.32 -1.44 7.91
N TYR A 30 8.18 -0.65 7.29
CA TYR A 30 8.01 -0.23 5.91
C TYR A 30 7.86 -1.43 4.98
N LYS A 31 8.78 -2.39 5.09
CA LYS A 31 8.74 -3.59 4.25
C LYS A 31 7.48 -4.41 4.48
N GLU A 32 7.11 -4.57 5.75
CA GLU A 32 5.92 -5.35 6.11
C GLU A 32 4.65 -4.70 5.60
N ILE A 33 4.52 -3.39 5.82
CA ILE A 33 3.35 -2.66 5.35
C ILE A 33 3.25 -2.70 3.83
N ALA A 34 4.38 -2.49 3.15
CA ALA A 34 4.40 -2.52 1.68
C ALA A 34 3.90 -3.87 1.16
N ARG A 35 4.37 -4.95 1.75
CA ARG A 35 3.97 -6.30 1.36
C ARG A 35 2.49 -6.55 1.62
N ARG A 36 2.04 -6.23 2.83
CA ARG A 36 0.65 -6.48 3.22
C ARG A 36 -0.34 -5.62 2.45
N ALA A 37 -0.03 -4.34 2.30
CA ALA A 37 -0.91 -3.42 1.60
C ALA A 37 -1.02 -3.78 0.12
N THR A 38 0.10 -4.14 -0.50
CA THR A 38 0.10 -4.56 -1.90
C THR A 38 -0.75 -5.82 -2.08
N HIS A 39 -0.56 -6.80 -1.21
CA HIS A 39 -1.31 -8.05 -1.27
C HIS A 39 -2.81 -7.82 -1.07
N LYS A 40 -3.15 -7.01 -0.09
CA LYS A 40 -4.56 -6.70 0.19
C LYS A 40 -5.22 -5.95 -0.97
N ALA A 41 -4.50 -5.01 -1.57
CA ALA A 41 -5.02 -4.26 -2.71
C ALA A 41 -5.25 -5.17 -3.91
N ILE A 42 -4.33 -6.09 -4.17
CA ILE A 42 -4.47 -7.03 -5.27
C ILE A 42 -5.67 -7.95 -5.04
N ASN A 43 -5.81 -8.49 -3.84
CA ASN A 43 -6.90 -9.39 -3.50
C ASN A 43 -8.27 -8.71 -3.55
N GLY A 44 -8.31 -7.40 -3.36
CA GLY A 44 -9.55 -6.64 -3.41
C GLY A 44 -9.99 -6.29 -4.82
N ARG A 45 -9.21 -6.62 -5.85
CA ARG A 45 -9.54 -6.27 -7.23
C ARG A 45 -10.22 -7.44 -7.94
N PRO A 46 -11.36 -7.19 -8.61
CA PRO A 46 -11.94 -8.22 -9.44
C PRO A 46 -11.07 -8.50 -10.67
N PRO A 47 -11.05 -9.75 -11.16
CA PRO A 47 -10.21 -10.11 -12.30
C PRO A 47 -10.59 -9.40 -13.59
N SER A 48 -11.79 -8.83 -13.65
CA SER A 48 -12.26 -8.11 -14.82
C SER A 48 -11.77 -6.67 -14.90
N GLN A 49 -11.09 -6.17 -13.87
CA GLN A 49 -10.63 -4.79 -13.87
C GLN A 49 -9.39 -4.63 -14.76
N PRO A 50 -9.26 -3.46 -15.42
CA PRO A 50 -8.08 -3.20 -16.22
C PRO A 50 -6.83 -3.08 -15.35
N SER A 51 -5.66 -3.26 -15.96
CA SER A 51 -4.39 -3.15 -15.26
C SER A 51 -4.09 -1.72 -14.82
N HIS A 52 -4.79 -0.73 -15.39
CA HIS A 52 -4.60 0.66 -15.04
C HIS A 52 -5.38 1.02 -13.77
N LEU A 53 -4.75 1.74 -12.85
CA LEU A 53 -5.39 2.16 -11.60
C LEU A 53 -6.19 3.45 -11.82
N GLU A 54 -7.43 3.42 -11.40
CA GLU A 54 -8.28 4.61 -11.39
C GLU A 54 -8.07 5.39 -10.10
N ASP A 55 -8.50 6.65 -10.08
CA ASP A 55 -8.34 7.51 -8.90
C ASP A 55 -9.00 6.91 -7.66
N LYS A 56 -10.13 6.25 -7.81
CA LYS A 56 -10.82 5.59 -6.71
C LYS A 56 -9.96 4.49 -6.09
N GLU A 57 -9.27 3.74 -6.94
CA GLU A 57 -8.39 2.67 -6.47
C GLU A 57 -7.16 3.24 -5.77
N LYS A 58 -6.61 4.32 -6.30
CA LYS A 58 -5.47 4.98 -5.68
C LYS A 58 -5.82 5.46 -4.28
N ALA A 59 -6.99 6.07 -4.11
CA ALA A 59 -7.45 6.52 -2.80
C ALA A 59 -7.64 5.34 -1.85
N LYS A 60 -8.19 4.25 -2.36
CA LYS A 60 -8.38 3.04 -1.55
C LYS A 60 -7.06 2.46 -1.08
N ILE A 61 -6.07 2.41 -1.97
CA ILE A 61 -4.74 1.91 -1.63
C ILE A 61 -4.11 2.80 -0.56
N GLN A 62 -4.22 4.10 -0.72
CA GLN A 62 -3.69 5.03 0.27
C GLN A 62 -4.32 4.82 1.64
N ASN A 63 -5.64 4.60 1.69
CA ASN A 63 -6.32 4.31 2.95
C ASN A 63 -5.81 3.02 3.58
N ILE A 64 -5.59 2.00 2.78
CA ILE A 64 -5.05 0.73 3.28
C ILE A 64 -3.68 0.96 3.91
N VAL A 65 -2.81 1.68 3.23
CA VAL A 65 -1.48 1.99 3.73
C VAL A 65 -1.56 2.77 5.04
N GLU A 66 -2.40 3.79 5.09
CA GLU A 66 -2.57 4.60 6.30
C GLU A 66 -3.03 3.77 7.48
N GLN A 67 -3.95 2.84 7.27
CA GLN A 67 -4.42 1.96 8.33
C GLN A 67 -3.28 1.12 8.88
N TYR A 68 -2.46 0.56 8.01
CA TYR A 68 -1.32 -0.23 8.46
C TYR A 68 -0.27 0.62 9.17
N VAL A 69 -0.04 1.84 8.69
CA VAL A 69 0.88 2.77 9.37
C VAL A 69 0.40 3.04 10.79
N GLN A 70 -0.90 3.27 10.95
CA GLN A 70 -1.46 3.50 12.28
C GLN A 70 -1.34 2.28 13.17
N MET A 71 -1.54 1.09 12.62
CA MET A 71 -1.33 -0.15 13.37
C MET A 71 0.12 -0.27 13.83
N ALA A 72 1.06 0.07 12.96
CA ALA A 72 2.48 0.04 13.31
C ALA A 72 2.80 1.01 14.44
N MET A 73 2.22 2.22 14.39
CA MET A 73 2.41 3.21 15.43
C MET A 73 1.88 2.75 16.78
N LYS A 74 0.83 1.94 16.76
CA LYS A 74 0.22 1.41 17.98
C LYS A 74 0.86 0.09 18.43
N GLY A 75 1.86 -0.38 17.71
CA GLY A 75 2.52 -1.62 18.02
C GLY A 75 1.69 -2.86 17.70
N LYS A 76 0.72 -2.75 16.82
CA LYS A 76 -0.19 -3.85 16.48
C LYS A 76 0.11 -4.52 15.14
N LEU A 77 1.13 -4.07 14.47
CA LEU A 77 1.48 -4.63 13.17
C LEU A 77 2.27 -5.93 13.34
#